data_39db1431b81c02d62fed59b5ed1ba726
#
_entry.id   39db1431b81c02d62fed59b5ed1ba726
#
_cell.length_a   1.000
_cell.length_b   1.000
_cell.length_c   1.000
_cell.angle_alpha   90.00
_cell.angle_beta   90.00
_cell.angle_gamma   90.00
#
_symmetry.space_group_name_H-M   'P 1'
#
loop_
_entity.id
_entity.type
_entity.pdbx_description
1 polymer ?
#
loop_
_entity_poly.entity_id
_entity_poly.type
_entity_poly.pdbx_seq_one_letter_code
_entity_poly.pdbx_strand_id
1 'polypeptide(L)'
;MSKNELETVLNQPTINVKELYQQWGVSTPWRSTGRFEPLQIFAGKLLYRQTLYNESRFYGFKLHHHQIDGFQVHWLSNKKNKKSKGSILLIHGLSADKSHWVRFARYLAKDYHVIIPDLPAHGQTGYLSNADYSVERQARRMIELLDHLGINQVHVLGNSMGGFISIFMAHKWSHRIASLGLLNSAGLKPRTHSVLEAAFHGAKNPFIVNSVSEFNDLLSLAASKQQWMPYSVRLMLAKQLADRRERLFKLSLQVMQEINEFNCAEKSKDAFKMSTLVIWGEEDKLLDVDMLEDFVEIIPHAHSVKLPNTGHMPMLECPKIAAKHYKRFINTL
;
A
#
# COMPACT_ATOMS: atom_id res chain seq x y z
N MET A 1 29.71 21.60 2.81
CA MET A 1 29.33 21.16 1.44
C MET A 1 30.32 21.73 0.45
N SER A 2 31.00 20.89 -0.31
CA SER A 2 31.90 21.29 -1.38
C SER A 2 31.10 21.79 -2.61
N LYS A 3 31.73 22.59 -3.47
CA LYS A 3 31.12 23.10 -4.70
C LYS A 3 30.56 21.96 -5.60
N ASN A 4 31.18 20.78 -5.56
CA ASN A 4 30.76 19.58 -6.28
C ASN A 4 29.50 18.92 -5.70
N GLU A 5 29.27 19.01 -4.39
CA GLU A 5 28.05 18.50 -3.77
C GLU A 5 26.83 19.37 -4.07
N LEU A 6 27.03 20.68 -4.23
CA LEU A 6 25.98 21.61 -4.68
C LEU A 6 25.59 21.39 -6.16
N GLU A 7 26.55 21.10 -7.03
CA GLU A 7 26.28 20.81 -8.46
C GLU A 7 25.57 19.46 -8.65
N THR A 8 25.82 18.47 -7.80
CA THR A 8 25.13 17.15 -7.85
C THR A 8 23.68 17.25 -7.35
N VAL A 9 23.39 18.16 -6.42
CA VAL A 9 22.03 18.43 -5.93
C VAL A 9 21.21 19.27 -6.94
N LEU A 10 21.89 20.11 -7.73
CA LEU A 10 21.23 20.98 -8.73
C LEU A 10 20.99 20.28 -10.09
N ASN A 11 21.57 19.09 -10.33
CA ASN A 11 21.43 18.34 -11.58
C ASN A 11 20.37 17.22 -11.56
N GLN A 12 19.46 17.18 -10.58
CA GLN A 12 18.23 16.41 -10.75
C GLN A 12 17.30 17.20 -11.70
N PRO A 13 16.77 16.56 -12.77
CA PRO A 13 15.80 17.24 -13.62
C PRO A 13 14.65 17.68 -12.75
N THR A 14 14.42 18.98 -12.69
CA THR A 14 13.29 19.58 -11.96
C THR A 14 12.02 18.94 -12.54
N ILE A 15 11.35 18.10 -11.75
CA ILE A 15 10.13 17.42 -12.18
C ILE A 15 9.12 18.52 -12.55
N ASN A 16 8.80 18.66 -13.83
CA ASN A 16 7.78 19.58 -14.28
C ASN A 16 6.38 19.01 -13.97
N VAL A 17 5.88 19.32 -12.79
CA VAL A 17 4.58 18.83 -12.28
C VAL A 17 3.43 19.09 -13.25
N LYS A 18 3.43 20.24 -13.96
CA LYS A 18 2.41 20.58 -14.94
C LYS A 18 2.48 19.68 -16.18
N GLU A 19 3.69 19.35 -16.60
CA GLU A 19 3.93 18.43 -17.72
C GLU A 19 3.51 16.99 -17.35
N LEU A 20 3.91 16.49 -16.18
CA LEU A 20 3.46 15.19 -15.69
C LEU A 20 1.94 15.11 -15.53
N TYR A 21 1.30 16.18 -15.08
CA TYR A 21 -0.17 16.24 -14.97
C TYR A 21 -0.85 16.00 -16.33
N GLN A 22 -0.30 16.56 -17.39
CA GLN A 22 -0.79 16.36 -18.76
C GLN A 22 -0.43 14.97 -19.30
N GLN A 23 0.84 14.56 -19.19
CA GLN A 23 1.35 13.26 -19.69
C GLN A 23 0.63 12.09 -19.04
N TRP A 24 0.35 12.17 -17.75
CA TRP A 24 -0.41 11.14 -17.05
C TRP A 24 -1.90 11.15 -17.36
N GLY A 25 -2.38 12.17 -18.06
CA GLY A 25 -3.79 12.29 -18.47
C GLY A 25 -4.73 12.58 -17.30
N VAL A 26 -4.27 13.30 -16.27
CA VAL A 26 -5.09 13.64 -15.09
C VAL A 26 -6.31 14.48 -15.46
N SER A 27 -6.17 15.38 -16.45
CA SER A 27 -7.26 16.19 -17.00
C SER A 27 -8.12 15.46 -18.04
N THR A 28 -7.71 14.25 -18.46
CA THR A 28 -8.45 13.53 -19.52
C THR A 28 -9.83 13.08 -19.01
N PRO A 29 -10.92 13.40 -19.73
CA PRO A 29 -12.25 12.98 -19.33
C PRO A 29 -12.40 11.47 -19.27
N TRP A 30 -13.26 10.98 -18.38
CA TRP A 30 -13.66 9.59 -18.34
C TRP A 30 -14.30 9.17 -19.66
N ARG A 31 -13.88 8.03 -20.20
CA ARG A 31 -14.48 7.42 -21.41
C ARG A 31 -15.65 6.54 -21.01
N SER A 32 -16.84 7.09 -21.09
CA SER A 32 -18.08 6.38 -20.75
C SER A 32 -18.29 5.14 -21.63
N THR A 33 -18.87 4.12 -21.01
CA THR A 33 -19.21 2.85 -21.67
C THR A 33 -20.63 2.83 -22.26
N GLY A 34 -21.39 3.94 -22.16
CA GLY A 34 -22.68 4.10 -22.77
C GLY A 34 -23.83 4.42 -21.80
N ARG A 35 -25.05 4.43 -22.33
CA ARG A 35 -26.27 4.92 -21.64
C ARG A 35 -26.57 4.23 -20.28
N PHE A 36 -26.26 2.94 -20.17
CA PHE A 36 -26.57 2.15 -18.97
C PHE A 36 -25.45 2.16 -17.93
N GLU A 37 -24.36 2.90 -18.14
CA GLU A 37 -23.22 2.98 -17.25
C GLU A 37 -23.61 3.34 -15.81
N PRO A 38 -24.44 4.37 -15.52
CA PRO A 38 -24.80 4.72 -14.14
C PRO A 38 -25.47 3.56 -13.39
N LEU A 39 -26.35 2.80 -14.06
CA LEU A 39 -27.04 1.65 -13.48
C LEU A 39 -26.06 0.51 -13.20
N GLN A 40 -25.13 0.24 -14.12
CA GLN A 40 -24.11 -0.78 -13.97
C GLN A 40 -23.15 -0.45 -12.82
N ILE A 41 -22.75 0.82 -12.68
CA ILE A 41 -21.92 1.30 -11.56
C ILE A 41 -22.68 1.13 -10.23
N PHE A 42 -23.95 1.49 -10.17
CA PHE A 42 -24.78 1.30 -8.98
C PHE A 42 -24.86 -0.18 -8.58
N ALA A 43 -25.17 -1.06 -9.52
CA ALA A 43 -25.23 -2.51 -9.31
C ALA A 43 -23.86 -3.07 -8.83
N GLY A 44 -22.78 -2.63 -9.47
CA GLY A 44 -21.42 -2.99 -9.09
C GLY A 44 -21.07 -2.55 -7.67
N LYS A 45 -21.46 -1.34 -7.30
CA LYS A 45 -21.25 -0.79 -5.94
C LYS A 45 -22.00 -1.58 -4.89
N LEU A 46 -23.25 -1.92 -5.16
CA LEU A 46 -24.06 -2.71 -4.23
C LEU A 46 -23.46 -4.12 -4.04
N LEU A 47 -23.17 -4.82 -5.14
CA LEU A 47 -22.57 -6.15 -5.13
C LEU A 47 -21.22 -6.16 -4.40
N TYR A 48 -20.34 -5.24 -4.73
CA TYR A 48 -19.01 -5.15 -4.14
C TYR A 48 -19.08 -4.87 -2.64
N ARG A 49 -19.87 -3.87 -2.21
CA ARG A 49 -20.04 -3.54 -0.80
C ARG A 49 -20.63 -4.71 0.00
N GLN A 50 -21.65 -5.37 -0.54
CA GLN A 50 -22.29 -6.51 0.12
C GLN A 50 -21.31 -7.70 0.25
N THR A 51 -20.54 -7.97 -0.81
CA THR A 51 -19.53 -9.04 -0.79
C THR A 51 -18.46 -8.77 0.25
N LEU A 52 -17.86 -7.57 0.27
CA LEU A 52 -16.83 -7.20 1.23
C LEU A 52 -17.34 -7.18 2.67
N TYR A 53 -18.55 -6.67 2.88
CA TYR A 53 -19.18 -6.66 4.20
C TYR A 53 -19.41 -8.09 4.72
N ASN A 54 -19.97 -8.96 3.89
CA ASN A 54 -20.22 -10.35 4.25
C ASN A 54 -18.91 -11.11 4.49
N GLU A 55 -17.92 -10.93 3.60
CA GLU A 55 -16.60 -11.57 3.72
C GLU A 55 -15.90 -11.14 5.01
N SER A 56 -15.84 -9.84 5.30
CA SER A 56 -15.20 -9.35 6.52
C SER A 56 -15.88 -9.87 7.79
N ARG A 57 -17.21 -9.86 7.84
CA ARG A 57 -17.95 -10.41 8.97
C ARG A 57 -17.80 -11.92 9.13
N PHE A 58 -17.81 -12.65 8.01
CA PHE A 58 -17.61 -14.10 8.01
C PHE A 58 -16.25 -14.49 8.62
N TYR A 59 -15.22 -13.67 8.38
CA TYR A 59 -13.90 -13.87 8.98
C TYR A 59 -13.72 -13.21 10.34
N GLY A 60 -14.80 -12.68 10.93
CA GLY A 60 -14.81 -12.15 12.30
C GLY A 60 -14.29 -10.73 12.44
N PHE A 61 -14.14 -9.98 11.34
CA PHE A 61 -13.74 -8.58 11.36
C PHE A 61 -14.95 -7.65 11.52
N LYS A 62 -14.77 -6.61 12.32
CA LYS A 62 -15.75 -5.54 12.53
C LYS A 62 -15.15 -4.22 12.06
N LEU A 63 -16.00 -3.36 11.51
CA LEU A 63 -15.65 -2.00 11.11
C LEU A 63 -15.70 -1.08 12.33
N HIS A 64 -14.67 -0.28 12.48
CA HIS A 64 -14.49 0.74 13.49
C HIS A 64 -14.12 2.06 12.85
N HIS A 65 -14.26 3.16 13.57
CA HIS A 65 -13.75 4.48 13.16
C HIS A 65 -13.41 5.33 14.39
N HIS A 66 -12.48 6.25 14.22
CA HIS A 66 -12.10 7.26 15.21
C HIS A 66 -11.53 8.50 14.53
N GLN A 67 -11.60 9.65 15.19
CA GLN A 67 -10.99 10.88 14.71
C GLN A 67 -9.49 10.86 15.00
N ILE A 68 -8.68 10.94 13.95
CA ILE A 68 -7.22 10.98 14.02
C ILE A 68 -6.75 12.07 13.06
N ASP A 69 -6.04 13.07 13.56
CA ASP A 69 -5.44 14.13 12.75
C ASP A 69 -6.42 14.77 11.74
N GLY A 70 -7.63 15.06 12.18
CA GLY A 70 -8.70 15.66 11.35
C GLY A 70 -9.44 14.69 10.43
N PHE A 71 -9.05 13.41 10.37
CA PHE A 71 -9.71 12.39 9.57
C PHE A 71 -10.56 11.47 10.43
N GLN A 72 -11.74 11.09 9.93
CA GLN A 72 -12.43 9.91 10.46
C GLN A 72 -11.77 8.65 9.88
N VAL A 73 -10.75 8.17 10.57
CA VAL A 73 -10.02 6.96 10.15
C VAL A 73 -10.91 5.75 10.39
N HIS A 74 -11.08 4.93 9.35
CA HIS A 74 -11.83 3.68 9.40
C HIS A 74 -10.87 2.50 9.39
N TRP A 75 -11.15 1.46 10.18
CA TRP A 75 -10.38 0.22 10.14
C TRP A 75 -11.26 -1.01 10.39
N LEU A 76 -10.80 -2.14 9.89
CA LEU A 76 -11.31 -3.44 10.29
C LEU A 76 -10.44 -4.02 11.40
N SER A 77 -11.06 -4.65 12.40
CA SER A 77 -10.33 -5.50 13.34
C SER A 77 -11.16 -6.68 13.82
N ASN A 78 -10.47 -7.79 14.15
CA ASN A 78 -11.08 -8.89 14.88
C ASN A 78 -11.11 -8.58 16.40
N LYS A 79 -11.88 -9.35 17.15
CA LYS A 79 -11.95 -9.18 18.60
C LYS A 79 -10.61 -9.57 19.24
N LYS A 80 -9.97 -8.62 19.94
CA LYS A 80 -8.83 -8.92 20.81
C LYS A 80 -9.32 -9.84 21.94
N ASN A 81 -8.64 -10.93 22.20
CA ASN A 81 -8.94 -11.83 23.31
C ASN A 81 -7.70 -12.00 24.21
N LYS A 82 -7.90 -12.54 25.42
CA LYS A 82 -6.82 -12.72 26.41
C LYS A 82 -5.72 -13.68 25.95
N LYS A 83 -5.99 -14.52 24.93
CA LYS A 83 -5.03 -15.48 24.34
C LYS A 83 -4.33 -14.94 23.11
N SER A 84 -4.60 -13.69 22.70
CA SER A 84 -3.91 -13.07 21.55
C SER A 84 -2.42 -12.92 21.86
N LYS A 85 -1.58 -13.44 20.97
CA LYS A 85 -0.11 -13.41 21.08
C LYS A 85 0.49 -12.00 20.86
N GLY A 86 -0.32 -11.04 20.44
CA GLY A 86 0.08 -9.66 20.13
C GLY A 86 -0.88 -9.02 19.15
N SER A 87 -0.50 -7.84 18.65
CA SER A 87 -1.27 -7.10 17.65
C SER A 87 -0.51 -7.02 16.34
N ILE A 88 -1.23 -7.06 15.22
CA ILE A 88 -0.70 -6.92 13.86
C ILE A 88 -1.39 -5.75 13.18
N LEU A 89 -0.61 -4.83 12.62
CA LEU A 89 -1.08 -3.73 11.79
C LEU A 89 -0.77 -4.04 10.32
N LEU A 90 -1.81 -4.07 9.46
CA LEU A 90 -1.69 -4.35 8.02
C LEU A 90 -1.97 -3.07 7.24
N ILE A 91 -0.95 -2.54 6.54
CA ILE A 91 -1.01 -1.26 5.85
C ILE A 91 -1.06 -1.49 4.34
N HIS A 92 -2.11 -1.00 3.67
CA HIS A 92 -2.31 -1.15 2.22
C HIS A 92 -1.48 -0.14 1.39
N GLY A 93 -1.35 -0.41 0.09
CA GLY A 93 -0.65 0.44 -0.86
C GLY A 93 -1.48 1.58 -1.44
N LEU A 94 -0.88 2.34 -2.36
CA LEU A 94 -1.53 3.40 -3.12
C LEU A 94 -2.71 2.82 -3.92
N SER A 95 -3.80 3.56 -4.01
CA SER A 95 -5.07 3.18 -4.67
C SER A 95 -5.83 1.98 -4.07
N ALA A 96 -5.28 1.33 -3.06
CA ALA A 96 -5.89 0.21 -2.33
C ALA A 96 -6.74 0.67 -1.13
N ASP A 97 -7.30 -0.27 -0.40
CA ASP A 97 -7.99 -0.06 0.87
C ASP A 97 -7.89 -1.30 1.78
N LYS A 98 -8.45 -1.19 2.98
CA LYS A 98 -8.44 -2.26 4.00
C LYS A 98 -8.97 -3.60 3.49
N SER A 99 -9.86 -3.62 2.50
CA SER A 99 -10.45 -4.86 1.99
C SER A 99 -9.43 -5.81 1.34
N HIS A 100 -8.33 -5.26 0.82
CA HIS A 100 -7.26 -6.05 0.21
C HIS A 100 -6.60 -7.03 1.18
N TRP A 101 -6.65 -6.75 2.47
CA TRP A 101 -6.04 -7.58 3.50
C TRP A 101 -6.96 -8.64 4.11
N VAL A 102 -8.28 -8.57 3.92
CA VAL A 102 -9.25 -9.41 4.64
C VAL A 102 -8.98 -10.91 4.45
N ARG A 103 -8.69 -11.34 3.22
CA ARG A 103 -8.39 -12.75 2.89
C ARG A 103 -7.08 -13.24 3.47
N PHE A 104 -6.10 -12.38 3.60
CA PHE A 104 -4.83 -12.68 4.26
C PHE A 104 -5.01 -12.70 5.79
N ALA A 105 -5.64 -11.68 6.33
CA ALA A 105 -5.81 -11.44 7.76
C ALA A 105 -6.57 -12.57 8.49
N ARG A 106 -7.50 -13.26 7.80
CA ARG A 106 -8.25 -14.40 8.37
C ARG A 106 -7.36 -15.51 8.92
N TYR A 107 -6.18 -15.71 8.33
CA TYR A 107 -5.23 -16.74 8.76
C TYR A 107 -4.45 -16.34 10.03
N LEU A 108 -4.46 -15.06 10.38
CA LEU A 108 -3.80 -14.48 11.54
C LEU A 108 -4.77 -14.24 12.70
N ALA A 109 -6.04 -13.96 12.40
CA ALA A 109 -7.07 -13.49 13.33
C ALA A 109 -7.39 -14.46 14.49
N LYS A 110 -7.03 -15.76 14.34
CA LYS A 110 -7.20 -16.75 15.42
C LYS A 110 -6.23 -16.50 16.58
N ASP A 111 -5.00 -16.08 16.26
CA ASP A 111 -3.89 -16.03 17.23
C ASP A 111 -3.49 -14.59 17.57
N TYR A 112 -3.85 -13.62 16.73
CA TYR A 112 -3.45 -12.23 16.86
C TYR A 112 -4.65 -11.27 16.81
N HIS A 113 -4.49 -10.11 17.43
CA HIS A 113 -5.39 -8.98 17.20
C HIS A 113 -4.92 -8.24 15.93
N VAL A 114 -5.71 -8.33 14.86
CA VAL A 114 -5.35 -7.76 13.55
C VAL A 114 -6.10 -6.45 13.33
N ILE A 115 -5.38 -5.41 12.95
CA ILE A 115 -5.88 -4.06 12.67
C ILE A 115 -5.56 -3.74 11.21
N ILE A 116 -6.57 -3.34 10.44
CA ILE A 116 -6.47 -3.09 9.01
C ILE A 116 -7.10 -1.72 8.72
N PRO A 117 -6.35 -0.61 8.77
CA PRO A 117 -6.87 0.73 8.52
C PRO A 117 -7.06 1.01 7.02
N ASP A 118 -7.98 1.93 6.73
CA ASP A 118 -7.93 2.75 5.52
C ASP A 118 -7.04 3.96 5.79
N LEU A 119 -5.99 4.13 5.03
CA LEU A 119 -5.17 5.33 5.08
C LEU A 119 -5.98 6.56 4.66
N PRO A 120 -5.70 7.75 5.17
CA PRO A 120 -6.21 9.01 4.62
C PRO A 120 -6.11 9.08 3.10
N ALA A 121 -7.13 9.61 2.45
CA ALA A 121 -7.37 9.62 1.02
C ALA A 121 -7.76 8.26 0.38
N HIS A 122 -7.90 7.20 1.17
CA HIS A 122 -8.24 5.85 0.68
C HIS A 122 -9.51 5.30 1.36
N GLY A 123 -10.10 4.30 0.73
CA GLY A 123 -11.23 3.56 1.27
C GLY A 123 -12.36 4.44 1.78
N GLN A 124 -12.74 4.25 3.04
CA GLN A 124 -13.76 5.04 3.76
C GLN A 124 -13.16 6.23 4.53
N THR A 125 -11.84 6.26 4.74
CA THR A 125 -11.15 7.43 5.30
C THR A 125 -11.03 8.52 4.24
N GLY A 126 -11.67 9.65 4.45
CA GLY A 126 -11.87 10.70 3.48
C GLY A 126 -10.57 11.36 2.98
N TYR A 127 -10.74 12.36 2.11
CA TYR A 127 -9.67 13.21 1.58
C TYR A 127 -9.92 14.66 2.00
N LEU A 128 -8.90 15.33 2.51
CA LEU A 128 -8.88 16.75 2.85
C LEU A 128 -7.84 17.45 1.95
N SER A 129 -8.25 18.46 1.19
CA SER A 129 -7.39 19.10 0.18
C SER A 129 -6.10 19.70 0.73
N ASN A 130 -6.15 20.18 1.98
CA ASN A 130 -5.05 20.90 2.64
C ASN A 130 -4.27 20.02 3.64
N ALA A 131 -4.55 18.71 3.70
CA ALA A 131 -3.83 17.83 4.61
C ALA A 131 -2.49 17.39 4.02
N ASP A 132 -1.55 17.13 4.90
CA ASP A 132 -0.28 16.49 4.58
C ASP A 132 -0.48 14.97 4.44
N TYR A 133 -0.06 14.42 3.30
CA TYR A 133 -0.12 13.00 2.97
C TYR A 133 1.27 12.36 2.87
N SER A 134 2.30 13.04 3.35
CA SER A 134 3.65 12.49 3.42
C SER A 134 3.68 11.12 4.10
N VAL A 135 4.65 10.29 3.73
CA VAL A 135 4.86 8.97 4.35
C VAL A 135 5.08 9.14 5.86
N GLU A 136 5.83 10.17 6.26
CA GLU A 136 6.01 10.50 7.68
C GLU A 136 4.67 10.79 8.37
N ARG A 137 3.81 11.62 7.76
CA ARG A 137 2.52 11.98 8.35
C ARG A 137 1.56 10.79 8.39
N GLN A 138 1.57 9.94 7.37
CA GLN A 138 0.81 8.70 7.35
C GLN A 138 1.29 7.73 8.44
N ALA A 139 2.61 7.56 8.61
CA ALA A 139 3.20 6.75 9.67
C ALA A 139 2.80 7.27 11.07
N ARG A 140 2.84 8.59 11.29
CA ARG A 140 2.41 9.21 12.55
C ARG A 140 0.94 8.92 12.85
N ARG A 141 0.04 9.03 11.87
CA ARG A 141 -1.38 8.68 12.04
C ARG A 141 -1.58 7.22 12.41
N MET A 142 -0.74 6.32 11.91
CA MET A 142 -0.79 4.91 12.32
C MET A 142 -0.33 4.72 13.77
N ILE A 143 0.66 5.47 14.24
CA ILE A 143 1.04 5.48 15.66
C ILE A 143 -0.10 6.04 16.52
N GLU A 144 -0.73 7.15 16.13
CA GLU A 144 -1.89 7.74 16.82
C GLU A 144 -3.07 6.75 16.90
N LEU A 145 -3.30 5.96 15.83
CA LEU A 145 -4.29 4.87 15.86
C LEU A 145 -3.92 3.79 16.89
N LEU A 146 -2.66 3.40 16.97
CA LEU A 146 -2.19 2.43 17.97
C LEU A 146 -2.34 2.97 19.39
N ASP A 147 -2.07 4.26 19.60
CA ASP A 147 -2.26 4.93 20.90
C ASP A 147 -3.73 4.94 21.31
N HIS A 148 -4.64 5.29 20.39
CA HIS A 148 -6.09 5.20 20.63
C HIS A 148 -6.53 3.78 21.02
N LEU A 149 -5.91 2.75 20.43
CA LEU A 149 -6.22 1.35 20.72
C LEU A 149 -5.52 0.79 21.96
N GLY A 150 -4.69 1.59 22.65
CA GLY A 150 -3.89 1.15 23.79
C GLY A 150 -2.87 0.07 23.43
N ILE A 151 -2.28 0.14 22.22
CA ILE A 151 -1.31 -0.84 21.72
C ILE A 151 0.08 -0.23 21.80
N ASN A 152 0.89 -0.67 22.75
CA ASN A 152 2.24 -0.17 22.96
C ASN A 152 3.23 -0.68 21.91
N GLN A 153 3.08 -1.94 21.46
CA GLN A 153 3.97 -2.57 20.48
C GLN A 153 3.16 -3.41 19.50
N VAL A 154 3.57 -3.41 18.22
CA VAL A 154 2.84 -4.05 17.13
C VAL A 154 3.77 -4.72 16.14
N HIS A 155 3.38 -5.86 15.57
CA HIS A 155 3.94 -6.39 14.33
C HIS A 155 3.34 -5.58 13.18
N VAL A 156 4.15 -4.92 12.36
CA VAL A 156 3.68 -4.17 11.20
C VAL A 156 4.00 -4.92 9.91
N LEU A 157 3.04 -4.99 9.00
CA LEU A 157 3.23 -5.52 7.64
C LEU A 157 2.58 -4.55 6.65
N GLY A 158 3.38 -4.03 5.73
CA GLY A 158 2.90 -3.12 4.69
C GLY A 158 3.14 -3.63 3.28
N ASN A 159 2.20 -3.33 2.38
CA ASN A 159 2.35 -3.60 0.95
C ASN A 159 2.59 -2.30 0.19
N SER A 160 3.57 -2.30 -0.73
CA SER A 160 3.84 -1.16 -1.62
C SER A 160 4.10 0.13 -0.83
N MET A 161 3.35 1.22 -1.05
CA MET A 161 3.38 2.43 -0.24
C MET A 161 3.20 2.14 1.26
N GLY A 162 2.34 1.18 1.62
CA GLY A 162 2.18 0.74 3.02
C GLY A 162 3.44 0.14 3.62
N GLY A 163 4.27 -0.51 2.79
CA GLY A 163 5.61 -0.97 3.17
C GLY A 163 6.54 0.19 3.49
N PHE A 164 6.55 1.22 2.66
CA PHE A 164 7.34 2.44 2.91
C PHE A 164 6.89 3.16 4.20
N ILE A 165 5.58 3.25 4.45
CA ILE A 165 5.05 3.76 5.73
C ILE A 165 5.55 2.89 6.90
N SER A 166 5.57 1.56 6.74
CA SER A 166 6.06 0.63 7.77
C SER A 166 7.55 0.80 8.05
N ILE A 167 8.36 1.04 7.01
CA ILE A 167 9.79 1.38 7.11
C ILE A 167 9.96 2.67 7.94
N PHE A 168 9.17 3.68 7.62
CA PHE A 168 9.23 4.95 8.33
C PHE A 168 8.83 4.82 9.82
N MET A 169 7.78 4.02 10.10
CA MET A 169 7.39 3.68 11.47
C MET A 169 8.53 2.98 12.22
N ALA A 170 9.18 1.99 11.59
CA ALA A 170 10.30 1.26 12.17
C ALA A 170 11.52 2.16 12.43
N HIS A 171 11.77 3.13 11.55
CA HIS A 171 12.86 4.09 11.72
C HIS A 171 12.60 5.08 12.86
N LYS A 172 11.43 5.71 12.89
CA LYS A 172 11.11 6.80 13.85
C LYS A 172 10.62 6.32 15.21
N TRP A 173 9.92 5.19 15.25
CA TRP A 173 9.30 4.62 16.45
C TRP A 173 9.66 3.15 16.63
N SER A 174 10.96 2.81 16.51
CA SER A 174 11.47 1.44 16.59
C SER A 174 10.98 0.68 17.83
N HIS A 175 10.89 1.35 18.97
CA HIS A 175 10.39 0.79 20.24
C HIS A 175 8.91 0.37 20.18
N ARG A 176 8.13 0.88 19.22
CA ARG A 176 6.72 0.54 19.00
C ARG A 176 6.56 -0.66 18.04
N ILE A 177 7.63 -1.10 17.39
CA ILE A 177 7.58 -2.12 16.34
C ILE A 177 8.22 -3.42 16.84
N ALA A 178 7.38 -4.45 17.03
CA ALA A 178 7.81 -5.77 17.44
C ALA A 178 8.52 -6.53 16.31
N SER A 179 8.03 -6.38 15.08
CA SER A 179 8.67 -6.89 13.85
C SER A 179 8.21 -6.09 12.65
N LEU A 180 9.04 -6.03 11.62
CA LEU A 180 8.78 -5.37 10.35
C LEU A 180 8.52 -6.41 9.25
N GLY A 181 7.39 -6.28 8.55
CA GLY A 181 7.06 -7.05 7.36
C GLY A 181 6.94 -6.14 6.14
N LEU A 182 7.61 -6.50 5.06
CA LEU A 182 7.62 -5.78 3.79
C LEU A 182 7.08 -6.70 2.70
N LEU A 183 5.94 -6.36 2.12
CA LEU A 183 5.28 -7.14 1.08
C LEU A 183 5.29 -6.35 -0.22
N ASN A 184 6.14 -6.72 -1.19
CA ASN A 184 6.33 -5.96 -2.44
C ASN A 184 6.43 -4.44 -2.14
N SER A 185 7.38 -4.08 -1.29
CA SER A 185 7.43 -2.77 -0.62
C SER A 185 8.04 -1.68 -1.50
N ALA A 186 7.45 -0.49 -1.49
CA ALA A 186 8.16 0.73 -1.87
C ALA A 186 9.12 1.16 -0.74
N GLY A 187 9.93 2.19 -0.98
CA GLY A 187 10.85 2.78 0.00
C GLY A 187 12.32 2.72 -0.39
N LEU A 188 12.63 2.04 -1.47
CA LEU A 188 13.94 2.07 -2.12
C LEU A 188 13.81 2.57 -3.56
N LYS A 189 14.86 3.18 -4.06
CA LYS A 189 14.98 3.48 -5.49
C LYS A 189 15.33 2.17 -6.22
N PRO A 190 14.53 1.75 -7.21
CA PRO A 190 14.80 0.50 -7.93
C PRO A 190 16.11 0.59 -8.74
N ARG A 191 16.81 -0.53 -8.87
CA ARG A 191 18.03 -0.64 -9.70
C ARG A 191 17.70 -0.67 -11.19
N THR A 192 16.56 -1.24 -11.53
CA THR A 192 16.08 -1.41 -12.90
C THR A 192 14.87 -0.51 -13.14
N HIS A 193 14.61 -0.18 -14.40
CA HIS A 193 13.46 0.65 -14.76
C HIS A 193 12.14 -0.11 -14.56
N SER A 194 11.57 0.04 -13.38
CA SER A 194 10.20 -0.41 -13.10
C SER A 194 9.18 0.48 -13.83
N VAL A 195 7.95 -0.01 -13.99
CA VAL A 195 6.86 0.79 -14.58
C VAL A 195 6.63 2.08 -13.79
N LEU A 196 6.77 2.03 -12.47
CA LEU A 196 6.62 3.22 -11.64
C LEU A 196 7.79 4.18 -11.79
N GLU A 197 9.02 3.69 -11.95
CA GLU A 197 10.16 4.55 -12.24
C GLU A 197 10.04 5.21 -13.63
N ALA A 198 9.62 4.46 -14.64
CA ALA A 198 9.38 5.02 -15.96
C ALA A 198 8.35 6.17 -15.93
N ALA A 199 7.37 6.12 -15.02
CA ALA A 199 6.43 7.22 -14.83
C ALA A 199 7.10 8.50 -14.33
N PHE A 200 8.18 8.44 -13.55
CA PHE A 200 8.98 9.61 -13.17
C PHE A 200 9.64 10.28 -14.38
N HIS A 201 10.03 9.48 -15.36
CA HIS A 201 10.68 9.95 -16.58
C HIS A 201 9.70 10.25 -17.72
N GLY A 202 8.42 10.51 -17.37
CA GLY A 202 7.40 10.96 -18.31
C GLY A 202 6.54 9.85 -18.91
N ALA A 203 6.76 8.56 -18.57
CA ALA A 203 5.81 7.52 -18.93
C ALA A 203 4.49 7.70 -18.14
N LYS A 204 3.40 7.15 -18.68
CA LYS A 204 2.09 7.23 -18.02
C LYS A 204 2.10 6.51 -16.66
N ASN A 205 1.62 7.18 -15.62
CA ASN A 205 1.41 6.55 -14.33
C ASN A 205 0.22 5.58 -14.40
N PRO A 206 0.40 4.28 -14.13
CA PRO A 206 -0.65 3.27 -14.27
C PRO A 206 -1.83 3.47 -13.30
N PHE A 207 -1.64 4.18 -12.20
CA PHE A 207 -2.73 4.50 -11.26
C PHE A 207 -3.67 5.60 -11.74
N ILE A 208 -3.31 6.33 -12.80
CA ILE A 208 -4.17 7.36 -13.41
C ILE A 208 -4.92 6.73 -14.58
N VAL A 209 -6.15 6.33 -14.32
CA VAL A 209 -7.01 5.67 -15.31
C VAL A 209 -8.17 6.58 -15.75
N ASN A 210 -8.56 6.50 -17.03
CA ASN A 210 -9.65 7.27 -17.62
C ASN A 210 -10.65 6.38 -18.39
N SER A 211 -10.46 5.06 -18.32
CA SER A 211 -11.33 4.08 -18.96
C SER A 211 -11.24 2.72 -18.26
N VAL A 212 -12.20 1.84 -18.59
CA VAL A 212 -12.16 0.43 -18.13
C VAL A 212 -10.97 -0.32 -18.72
N SER A 213 -10.55 0.02 -19.96
CA SER A 213 -9.36 -0.59 -20.58
C SER A 213 -8.11 -0.27 -19.77
N GLU A 214 -7.88 1.00 -19.46
CA GLU A 214 -6.72 1.41 -18.66
C GLU A 214 -6.72 0.81 -17.24
N PHE A 215 -7.90 0.59 -16.67
CA PHE A 215 -8.03 -0.15 -15.41
C PHE A 215 -7.64 -1.63 -15.57
N ASN A 216 -8.00 -2.27 -16.68
CA ASN A 216 -7.56 -3.64 -16.99
C ASN A 216 -6.04 -3.72 -17.17
N ASP A 217 -5.43 -2.69 -17.79
CA ASP A 217 -3.97 -2.60 -17.92
C ASP A 217 -3.30 -2.50 -16.53
N LEU A 218 -3.83 -1.66 -15.64
CA LEU A 218 -3.37 -1.59 -14.25
C LEU A 218 -3.50 -2.96 -13.55
N LEU A 219 -4.63 -3.66 -13.70
CA LEU A 219 -4.82 -4.98 -13.09
C LEU A 219 -3.81 -6.00 -13.63
N SER A 220 -3.44 -5.93 -14.92
CA SER A 220 -2.46 -6.84 -15.54
C SER A 220 -1.02 -6.55 -15.11
N LEU A 221 -0.73 -5.33 -14.66
CA LEU A 221 0.54 -4.96 -14.04
C LEU A 221 0.59 -5.39 -12.56
N ALA A 222 -0.53 -5.24 -11.85
CA ALA A 222 -0.60 -5.47 -10.42
C ALA A 222 -0.75 -6.95 -10.02
N ALA A 223 -1.18 -7.83 -10.92
CA ALA A 223 -1.40 -9.25 -10.62
C ALA A 223 -0.80 -10.15 -11.70
N SER A 224 -0.23 -11.28 -11.29
CA SER A 224 0.30 -12.29 -12.21
C SER A 224 -0.82 -12.93 -13.06
N LYS A 225 -1.98 -13.13 -12.45
CA LYS A 225 -3.18 -13.66 -13.11
C LYS A 225 -4.36 -12.75 -12.82
N GLN A 226 -5.03 -12.30 -13.89
CA GLN A 226 -6.28 -11.56 -13.73
C GLN A 226 -7.32 -12.43 -13.05
N GLN A 227 -7.76 -12.00 -11.87
CA GLN A 227 -8.87 -12.63 -11.19
C GLN A 227 -10.18 -12.27 -11.89
N TRP A 228 -11.06 -13.26 -12.04
CA TRP A 228 -12.39 -13.02 -12.57
C TRP A 228 -13.16 -12.04 -11.69
N MET A 229 -13.76 -11.04 -12.32
CA MET A 229 -14.54 -9.99 -11.67
C MET A 229 -15.76 -9.65 -12.53
N PRO A 230 -16.98 -9.57 -11.96
CA PRO A 230 -18.15 -9.11 -12.69
C PRO A 230 -17.91 -7.76 -13.36
N TYR A 231 -18.37 -7.58 -14.60
CA TYR A 231 -18.13 -6.36 -15.37
C TYR A 231 -18.61 -5.10 -14.63
N SER A 232 -19.78 -5.15 -13.97
CA SER A 232 -20.33 -4.03 -13.18
C SER A 232 -19.42 -3.62 -12.03
N VAL A 233 -18.77 -4.59 -11.36
CA VAL A 233 -17.80 -4.33 -10.30
C VAL A 233 -16.52 -3.71 -10.89
N ARG A 234 -16.04 -4.25 -12.01
CA ARG A 234 -14.87 -3.74 -12.73
C ARG A 234 -15.08 -2.29 -13.19
N LEU A 235 -16.21 -2.01 -13.83
CA LEU A 235 -16.59 -0.67 -14.26
C LEU A 235 -16.67 0.31 -13.07
N MET A 236 -17.29 -0.12 -11.98
CA MET A 236 -17.41 0.67 -10.77
C MET A 236 -16.05 1.01 -10.16
N LEU A 237 -15.14 0.02 -10.06
CA LEU A 237 -13.79 0.24 -9.51
C LEU A 237 -12.96 1.16 -10.43
N ALA A 238 -13.02 0.95 -11.75
CA ALA A 238 -12.37 1.82 -12.73
C ALA A 238 -12.85 3.26 -12.60
N LYS A 239 -14.17 3.47 -12.52
CA LYS A 239 -14.76 4.82 -12.34
C LYS A 239 -14.37 5.46 -11.02
N GLN A 240 -14.35 4.70 -9.92
CA GLN A 240 -13.88 5.20 -8.62
C GLN A 240 -12.42 5.64 -8.67
N LEU A 241 -11.57 4.92 -9.38
CA LEU A 241 -10.16 5.29 -9.53
C LEU A 241 -10.04 6.56 -10.38
N ALA A 242 -10.79 6.65 -11.49
CA ALA A 242 -10.85 7.83 -12.34
C ALA A 242 -11.32 9.08 -11.57
N ASP A 243 -12.34 8.95 -10.72
CA ASP A 243 -12.86 10.07 -9.90
C ASP A 243 -11.85 10.54 -8.83
N ARG A 244 -10.85 9.70 -8.54
CA ARG A 244 -9.79 9.98 -7.56
C ARG A 244 -8.46 10.36 -8.18
N ARG A 245 -8.36 10.48 -9.51
CA ARG A 245 -7.09 10.64 -10.23
C ARG A 245 -6.26 11.86 -9.80
N GLU A 246 -6.91 13.01 -9.51
CA GLU A 246 -6.18 14.19 -9.03
C GLU A 246 -5.48 13.97 -7.68
N ARG A 247 -6.20 13.34 -6.73
CA ARG A 247 -5.58 13.00 -5.44
C ARG A 247 -4.51 11.92 -5.59
N LEU A 248 -4.74 10.92 -6.45
CA LEU A 248 -3.75 9.87 -6.74
C LEU A 248 -2.50 10.46 -7.40
N PHE A 249 -2.67 11.44 -8.29
CA PHE A 249 -1.57 12.19 -8.87
C PHE A 249 -0.72 12.85 -7.77
N LYS A 250 -1.35 13.62 -6.87
CA LYS A 250 -0.66 14.30 -5.76
C LYS A 250 0.05 13.30 -4.83
N LEU A 251 -0.65 12.22 -4.45
CA LEU A 251 -0.07 11.18 -3.59
C LEU A 251 1.09 10.46 -4.28
N SER A 252 0.96 10.12 -5.57
CA SER A 252 2.05 9.51 -6.33
C SER A 252 3.29 10.39 -6.33
N LEU A 253 3.15 11.67 -6.69
CA LEU A 253 4.27 12.62 -6.68
C LEU A 253 4.94 12.69 -5.32
N GLN A 254 4.16 12.79 -4.25
CA GLN A 254 4.69 12.91 -2.90
C GLN A 254 5.46 11.66 -2.47
N VAL A 255 4.90 10.47 -2.67
CA VAL A 255 5.58 9.20 -2.37
C VAL A 255 6.88 9.06 -3.17
N MET A 256 6.83 9.43 -4.45
CA MET A 256 7.97 9.37 -5.36
C MET A 256 9.10 10.32 -4.92
N GLN A 257 8.75 11.54 -4.57
CA GLN A 257 9.69 12.54 -4.07
C GLN A 257 10.35 12.06 -2.78
N GLU A 258 9.56 11.54 -1.85
CA GLU A 258 10.06 11.05 -0.57
C GLU A 258 10.94 9.79 -0.69
N ILE A 259 10.72 8.90 -1.68
CA ILE A 259 11.62 7.78 -1.97
C ILE A 259 13.02 8.30 -2.34
N ASN A 260 13.10 9.39 -3.12
CA ASN A 260 14.38 9.98 -3.49
C ASN A 260 15.08 10.69 -2.30
N GLU A 261 14.30 11.31 -1.41
CA GLU A 261 14.81 12.05 -0.26
C GLU A 261 15.13 11.14 0.95
N PHE A 262 14.36 10.05 1.11
CA PHE A 262 14.55 9.09 2.19
C PHE A 262 15.61 8.07 1.80
N ASN A 263 16.89 8.39 2.05
CA ASN A 263 17.96 7.43 1.87
C ASN A 263 17.85 6.29 2.89
N CYS A 264 17.07 5.25 2.54
CA CYS A 264 16.82 4.10 3.39
C CYS A 264 18.13 3.39 3.78
N ALA A 265 19.09 3.28 2.86
CA ALA A 265 20.37 2.63 3.11
C ALA A 265 21.19 3.33 4.21
N GLU A 266 21.21 4.65 4.21
CA GLU A 266 21.94 5.44 5.21
C GLU A 266 21.23 5.46 6.56
N LYS A 267 19.88 5.54 6.54
CA LYS A 267 19.07 5.63 7.75
C LYS A 267 18.81 4.29 8.45
N SER A 268 19.04 3.16 7.75
CA SER A 268 18.69 1.82 8.26
C SER A 268 19.78 1.12 9.06
N LYS A 269 21.06 1.46 8.88
CA LYS A 269 22.17 0.72 9.53
C LYS A 269 22.03 0.56 11.04
N ASP A 270 21.40 1.52 11.72
CA ASP A 270 21.19 1.49 13.17
C ASP A 270 19.72 1.47 13.60
N ALA A 271 18.78 1.67 12.69
CA ALA A 271 17.36 1.84 13.01
C ALA A 271 16.58 0.52 13.00
N PHE A 272 16.91 -0.41 12.11
CA PHE A 272 16.17 -1.67 11.97
C PHE A 272 16.76 -2.78 12.85
N LYS A 273 16.56 -2.64 14.17
CA LYS A 273 16.97 -3.67 15.15
C LYS A 273 15.94 -4.78 15.31
N MET A 274 14.70 -4.56 14.85
CA MET A 274 13.64 -5.55 14.93
C MET A 274 13.78 -6.62 13.85
N SER A 275 13.37 -7.83 14.18
CA SER A 275 13.28 -8.91 13.17
C SER A 275 12.45 -8.45 11.97
N THR A 276 12.98 -8.69 10.77
CA THR A 276 12.40 -8.21 9.51
C THR A 276 12.14 -9.37 8.55
N LEU A 277 11.00 -9.33 7.86
CA LEU A 277 10.65 -10.27 6.78
C LEU A 277 10.31 -9.49 5.52
N VAL A 278 10.97 -9.80 4.42
CA VAL A 278 10.69 -9.28 3.09
C VAL A 278 10.06 -10.39 2.25
N ILE A 279 8.85 -10.16 1.75
CA ILE A 279 8.13 -11.08 0.86
C ILE A 279 7.91 -10.40 -0.49
N TRP A 280 8.17 -11.09 -1.59
CA TRP A 280 7.99 -10.54 -2.93
C TRP A 280 7.40 -11.55 -3.90
N GLY A 281 6.45 -11.09 -4.74
CA GLY A 281 5.95 -11.87 -5.87
C GLY A 281 6.93 -11.77 -7.04
N GLU A 282 7.34 -12.91 -7.59
CA GLU A 282 8.34 -12.98 -8.68
C GLU A 282 7.84 -12.34 -9.99
N GLU A 283 6.52 -12.22 -10.17
CA GLU A 283 5.90 -11.62 -11.36
C GLU A 283 5.38 -10.19 -11.10
N ASP A 284 5.93 -9.49 -10.11
CA ASP A 284 5.62 -8.08 -9.86
C ASP A 284 6.13 -7.21 -11.02
N LYS A 285 5.19 -6.57 -11.73
CA LYS A 285 5.49 -5.68 -12.85
C LYS A 285 5.45 -4.20 -12.46
N LEU A 286 5.02 -3.88 -11.22
CA LEU A 286 4.99 -2.51 -10.70
C LEU A 286 6.28 -2.15 -10.00
N LEU A 287 6.79 -3.05 -9.16
CA LEU A 287 8.05 -2.92 -8.45
C LEU A 287 8.87 -4.19 -8.68
N ASP A 288 10.06 -4.04 -9.23
CA ASP A 288 10.91 -5.16 -9.61
C ASP A 288 11.27 -6.06 -8.42
N VAL A 289 11.29 -7.38 -8.65
CA VAL A 289 11.64 -8.38 -7.64
C VAL A 289 13.07 -8.25 -7.12
N ASP A 290 13.96 -7.62 -7.89
CA ASP A 290 15.35 -7.36 -7.48
C ASP A 290 15.43 -6.42 -6.27
N MET A 291 14.38 -5.63 -6.02
CA MET A 291 14.29 -4.80 -4.82
C MET A 291 14.26 -5.64 -3.51
N LEU A 292 13.88 -6.91 -3.57
CA LEU A 292 13.98 -7.81 -2.42
C LEU A 292 15.42 -7.97 -1.98
N GLU A 293 16.35 -8.18 -2.93
CA GLU A 293 17.79 -8.28 -2.65
C GLU A 293 18.34 -6.96 -2.11
N ASP A 294 17.87 -5.83 -2.63
CA ASP A 294 18.26 -4.50 -2.14
C ASP A 294 17.86 -4.31 -0.66
N PHE A 295 16.65 -4.75 -0.28
CA PHE A 295 16.23 -4.72 1.12
C PHE A 295 17.06 -5.65 2.00
N VAL A 296 17.44 -6.84 1.53
CA VAL A 296 18.29 -7.77 2.27
C VAL A 296 19.71 -7.24 2.42
N GLU A 297 20.24 -6.55 1.41
CA GLU A 297 21.55 -5.88 1.50
C GLU A 297 21.55 -4.79 2.57
N ILE A 298 20.47 -3.99 2.65
CA ILE A 298 20.32 -2.89 3.60
C ILE A 298 20.01 -3.42 5.02
N ILE A 299 19.28 -4.52 5.13
CA ILE A 299 18.85 -5.16 6.38
C ILE A 299 19.38 -6.60 6.41
N PRO A 300 20.69 -6.83 6.70
CA PRO A 300 21.33 -8.14 6.53
C PRO A 300 20.73 -9.27 7.36
N HIS A 301 20.00 -8.96 8.43
CA HIS A 301 19.29 -9.95 9.27
C HIS A 301 17.84 -10.20 8.82
N ALA A 302 17.40 -9.59 7.70
CA ALA A 302 16.05 -9.84 7.19
C ALA A 302 15.93 -11.24 6.62
N HIS A 303 14.83 -11.89 6.96
CA HIS A 303 14.38 -13.07 6.23
C HIS A 303 13.74 -12.66 4.91
N SER A 304 13.97 -13.42 3.84
CA SER A 304 13.38 -13.13 2.53
C SER A 304 12.62 -14.32 1.98
N VAL A 305 11.54 -14.03 1.23
CA VAL A 305 10.71 -15.04 0.56
C VAL A 305 10.28 -14.53 -0.80
N LYS A 306 10.64 -15.23 -1.87
CA LYS A 306 10.06 -15.03 -3.20
C LYS A 306 8.85 -15.95 -3.38
N LEU A 307 7.79 -15.43 -3.96
CA LEU A 307 6.54 -16.16 -4.21
C LEU A 307 6.36 -16.36 -5.72
N PRO A 308 6.50 -17.60 -6.23
CA PRO A 308 6.32 -17.88 -7.64
C PRO A 308 4.86 -17.66 -8.08
N ASN A 309 4.66 -17.34 -9.36
CA ASN A 309 3.35 -17.08 -9.96
C ASN A 309 2.52 -16.05 -9.19
N THR A 310 3.15 -15.03 -8.66
CA THR A 310 2.55 -14.01 -7.81
C THR A 310 3.06 -12.63 -8.24
N GLY A 311 2.17 -11.68 -8.39
CA GLY A 311 2.50 -10.29 -8.75
C GLY A 311 2.63 -9.39 -7.51
N HIS A 312 2.17 -8.14 -7.67
CA HIS A 312 2.34 -7.06 -6.68
C HIS A 312 1.47 -7.22 -5.42
N MET A 313 0.43 -8.05 -5.48
CA MET A 313 -0.55 -8.16 -4.38
C MET A 313 -0.65 -9.59 -3.81
N PRO A 314 0.41 -10.15 -3.20
CA PRO A 314 0.38 -11.51 -2.65
C PRO A 314 -0.75 -11.74 -1.64
N MET A 315 -1.17 -10.70 -0.91
CA MET A 315 -2.27 -10.77 0.05
C MET A 315 -3.63 -11.01 -0.61
N LEU A 316 -3.76 -10.77 -1.92
CA LEU A 316 -4.94 -11.08 -2.74
C LEU A 316 -4.74 -12.32 -3.63
N GLU A 317 -3.56 -12.45 -4.23
CA GLU A 317 -3.28 -13.49 -5.22
C GLU A 317 -3.05 -14.87 -4.58
N CYS A 318 -2.29 -14.91 -3.49
CA CYS A 318 -2.00 -16.15 -2.75
C CYS A 318 -2.09 -15.98 -1.23
N PRO A 319 -3.24 -15.49 -0.69
CA PRO A 319 -3.38 -15.05 0.72
C PRO A 319 -3.01 -16.12 1.74
N LYS A 320 -3.30 -17.40 1.46
CA LYS A 320 -2.96 -18.51 2.34
C LYS A 320 -1.45 -18.74 2.43
N ILE A 321 -0.77 -18.67 1.28
CA ILE A 321 0.68 -18.92 1.20
C ILE A 321 1.43 -17.75 1.84
N ALA A 322 1.13 -16.52 1.42
CA ALA A 322 1.74 -15.33 1.98
C ALA A 322 1.53 -15.22 3.50
N ALA A 323 0.30 -15.46 3.99
CA ALA A 323 0.00 -15.47 5.41
C ALA A 323 0.73 -16.59 6.17
N LYS A 324 0.94 -17.76 5.56
CA LYS A 324 1.70 -18.87 6.18
C LYS A 324 3.16 -18.47 6.42
N HIS A 325 3.82 -17.82 5.43
CA HIS A 325 5.19 -17.33 5.59
C HIS A 325 5.27 -16.27 6.69
N TYR A 326 4.39 -15.26 6.65
CA TYR A 326 4.36 -14.22 7.65
C TYR A 326 4.07 -14.75 9.05
N LYS A 327 3.08 -15.63 9.20
CA LYS A 327 2.74 -16.25 10.49
C LYS A 327 3.87 -17.10 11.05
N ARG A 328 4.56 -17.88 10.19
CA ARG A 328 5.75 -18.64 10.60
C ARG A 328 6.81 -17.70 11.15
N PHE A 329 7.11 -16.63 10.45
CA PHE A 329 8.10 -15.64 10.88
C PHE A 329 7.74 -15.05 12.26
N ILE A 330 6.54 -14.48 12.45
CA ILE A 330 6.18 -13.84 13.72
C ILE A 330 5.98 -14.82 14.88
N ASN A 331 5.83 -16.12 14.61
CA ASN A 331 5.77 -17.15 15.66
C ASN A 331 7.16 -17.60 16.15
N THR A 332 8.25 -17.21 15.49
CA THR A 332 9.63 -17.47 15.93
C THR A 332 10.20 -16.38 16.82
N LEU A 333 9.45 -15.30 17.00
CA LEU A 333 9.80 -14.14 17.84
C LEU A 333 9.20 -14.29 19.24
#